data_433d121a80c1715324413ed54c28a857
#
_entry.id   433d121a80c1715324413ed54c28a857
#
_cell.length_a   1.000
_cell.length_b   1.000
_cell.length_c   1.000
_cell.angle_alpha   90.00
_cell.angle_beta   90.00
_cell.angle_gamma   90.00
#
_symmetry.space_group_name_H-M   'P 1'
#
loop_
_entity.id
_entity.type
_entity.pdbx_description
1 polymer ?
#
loop_
_entity_poly.entity_id
_entity_poly.type
_entity_poly.pdbx_seq_one_letter_code
_entity_poly.pdbx_strand_id
1 'polypeptide(L)'
;MGLFRKDTKLERKNKAQRILMKSGWIEKYYYILKVIRSCESSNNIQATIKARRWGLDVLRKEYDIICKMPKAKKVQAELYDIYFAYTETLYDIYSQMVDKAVNNIKNFNTDEHSTL
;
A
#
# COMPACT_ATOMS: atom_id res chain seq x y z
N MET A 1 -25.91 30.29 4.66
CA MET A 1 -26.34 29.25 3.74
C MET A 1 -25.59 27.93 3.91
N GLY A 2 -25.18 27.64 5.12
CA GLY A 2 -24.46 26.40 5.40
C GLY A 2 -25.23 25.11 5.10
N LEU A 3 -26.56 25.19 5.08
CA LEU A 3 -27.44 24.03 4.87
C LEU A 3 -27.30 23.42 3.48
N PHE A 4 -26.95 24.22 2.47
CA PHE A 4 -26.85 23.75 1.09
C PHE A 4 -25.43 23.76 0.57
N ARG A 5 -24.49 24.05 1.43
CA ARG A 5 -23.07 24.08 1.05
C ARG A 5 -22.58 22.64 0.88
N LYS A 6 -22.08 22.33 -0.30
CA LYS A 6 -21.42 21.05 -0.54
C LYS A 6 -20.04 21.09 0.11
N ASP A 7 -19.62 19.96 0.68
CA ASP A 7 -18.27 19.81 1.20
C ASP A 7 -17.26 20.11 0.09
N THR A 8 -16.24 20.85 0.42
CA THR A 8 -15.12 21.07 -0.50
C THR A 8 -14.38 19.75 -0.73
N LYS A 9 -13.59 19.71 -1.80
CA LYS A 9 -12.74 18.57 -2.10
C LYS A 9 -11.81 18.24 -0.92
N LEU A 10 -11.25 19.27 -0.30
CA LEU A 10 -10.37 19.11 0.86
C LEU A 10 -11.14 18.56 2.07
N GLU A 11 -12.33 19.07 2.32
CA GLU A 11 -13.16 18.59 3.44
C GLU A 11 -13.51 17.11 3.28
N ARG A 12 -13.86 16.68 2.06
CA ARG A 12 -14.15 15.28 1.78
C ARG A 12 -12.91 14.40 1.97
N LYS A 13 -11.75 14.88 1.51
CA LYS A 13 -10.48 14.17 1.67
C LYS A 13 -10.15 14.00 3.16
N ASN A 14 -10.31 15.07 3.93
CA ASN A 14 -10.04 15.03 5.38
C ASN A 14 -11.00 14.08 6.10
N LYS A 15 -12.27 14.07 5.67
CA LYS A 15 -13.26 13.16 6.23
C LYS A 15 -12.89 11.70 5.95
N ALA A 16 -12.48 11.39 4.71
CA ALA A 16 -12.04 10.06 4.32
C ALA A 16 -10.80 9.64 5.12
N GLN A 17 -9.84 10.54 5.28
CA GLN A 17 -8.63 10.28 6.06
C GLN A 17 -8.98 9.93 7.50
N ARG A 18 -9.89 10.68 8.11
CA ARG A 18 -10.33 10.41 9.50
C ARG A 18 -11.03 9.07 9.63
N ILE A 19 -11.83 8.69 8.66
CA ILE A 19 -12.50 7.37 8.65
C ILE A 19 -11.46 6.26 8.68
N LEU A 20 -10.45 6.34 7.81
CA LEU A 20 -9.39 5.33 7.76
C LEU A 20 -8.53 5.33 9.03
N MET A 21 -8.28 6.49 9.62
CA MET A 21 -7.55 6.59 10.88
C MET A 21 -8.33 5.98 12.04
N LYS A 22 -9.59 6.37 12.20
CA LYS A 22 -10.41 5.91 13.31
C LYS A 22 -10.74 4.42 13.25
N SER A 23 -10.83 3.87 12.06
CA SER A 23 -11.08 2.44 11.87
C SER A 23 -9.84 1.59 12.15
N GLY A 24 -8.67 2.21 12.33
CA GLY A 24 -7.42 1.50 12.53
C GLY A 24 -6.75 1.02 11.25
N TRP A 25 -7.29 1.38 10.09
CA TRP A 25 -6.78 0.92 8.79
C TRP A 25 -5.36 1.45 8.55
N ILE A 26 -5.12 2.73 8.82
CA ILE A 26 -3.80 3.35 8.60
C ILE A 26 -2.77 2.74 9.53
N GLU A 27 -3.12 2.54 10.80
CA GLU A 27 -2.23 1.88 11.76
C GLU A 27 -1.88 0.47 11.32
N LYS A 28 -2.87 -0.28 10.83
CA LYS A 28 -2.66 -1.62 10.29
C LYS A 28 -1.74 -1.60 9.08
N TYR A 29 -1.90 -0.61 8.20
CA TYR A 29 -1.01 -0.41 7.06
C TYR A 29 0.45 -0.27 7.49
N TYR A 30 0.71 0.57 8.48
CA TYR A 30 2.09 0.79 8.94
C TYR A 30 2.67 -0.47 9.60
N TYR A 31 1.85 -1.24 10.31
CA TYR A 31 2.29 -2.52 10.86
C TYR A 31 2.68 -3.50 9.74
N ILE A 32 1.83 -3.61 8.73
CA ILE A 32 2.08 -4.47 7.57
C ILE A 32 3.36 -4.03 6.84
N LEU A 33 3.51 -2.73 6.63
CA LEU A 33 4.71 -2.18 5.97
C LEU A 33 5.96 -2.55 6.76
N LYS A 34 5.91 -2.45 8.08
CA LYS A 34 7.04 -2.83 8.94
C LYS A 34 7.40 -4.31 8.77
N VAL A 35 6.41 -5.20 8.71
CA VAL A 35 6.64 -6.63 8.50
C VAL A 35 7.32 -6.88 7.13
N ILE A 36 6.81 -6.23 6.09
CA ILE A 36 7.37 -6.38 4.73
C ILE A 36 8.80 -5.88 4.68
N ARG A 37 9.07 -4.71 5.27
CA ARG A 37 10.42 -4.12 5.32
C ARG A 37 11.39 -5.00 6.10
N SER A 38 10.93 -5.64 7.16
CA SER A 38 11.73 -6.58 7.93
C SER A 38 12.15 -7.79 7.08
N CYS A 39 11.22 -8.33 6.30
CA CYS A 39 11.52 -9.43 5.38
C CYS A 39 12.49 -8.99 4.28
N GLU A 40 12.30 -7.78 3.76
CA GLU A 40 13.18 -7.19 2.73
C GLU A 40 14.61 -7.03 3.27
N SER A 41 14.75 -6.54 4.50
CA SER A 41 16.04 -6.32 5.13
C SER A 41 16.82 -7.61 5.36
N SER A 42 16.11 -8.72 5.56
CA SER A 42 16.76 -10.03 5.72
C SER A 42 17.09 -10.70 4.38
N ASN A 43 16.85 -10.01 3.26
CA ASN A 43 17.10 -10.50 1.90
C ASN A 43 16.33 -11.79 1.56
N ASN A 44 15.23 -12.03 2.26
CA ASN A 44 14.39 -13.19 2.00
C ASN A 44 13.28 -12.79 1.01
N ILE A 45 13.55 -12.99 -0.26
CA ILE A 45 12.65 -12.59 -1.35
C ILE A 45 11.29 -13.27 -1.24
N GLN A 46 11.27 -14.56 -0.98
CA GLN A 46 10.03 -15.33 -0.88
C GLN A 46 9.18 -14.86 0.29
N ALA A 47 9.79 -14.64 1.45
CA ALA A 47 9.09 -14.12 2.62
C ALA A 47 8.52 -12.74 2.36
N THR A 48 9.27 -11.88 1.66
CA THR A 48 8.82 -10.54 1.31
C THR A 48 7.61 -10.58 0.38
N ILE A 49 7.62 -11.44 -0.62
CA ILE A 49 6.52 -11.61 -1.56
C ILE A 49 5.27 -12.11 -0.82
N LYS A 50 5.42 -13.11 0.06
CA LYS A 50 4.32 -13.64 0.84
C LYS A 50 3.74 -12.60 1.80
N ALA A 51 4.59 -11.85 2.49
CA ALA A 51 4.17 -10.81 3.41
C ALA A 51 3.42 -9.69 2.68
N ARG A 52 3.91 -9.30 1.51
CA ARG A 52 3.26 -8.29 0.68
C ARG A 52 1.88 -8.76 0.22
N ARG A 53 1.77 -9.98 -0.26
CA ARG A 53 0.49 -10.56 -0.70
C ARG A 53 -0.51 -10.63 0.44
N TRP A 54 -0.05 -11.13 1.59
CA TRP A 54 -0.87 -11.17 2.80
C TRP A 54 -1.33 -9.77 3.19
N GLY A 55 -0.41 -8.80 3.23
CA GLY A 55 -0.73 -7.45 3.64
C GLY A 55 -1.73 -6.77 2.72
N LEU A 56 -1.55 -6.92 1.41
CA LEU A 56 -2.49 -6.35 0.44
C LEU A 56 -3.89 -6.96 0.57
N ASP A 57 -3.97 -8.27 0.82
CA ASP A 57 -5.23 -8.95 1.01
C ASP A 57 -5.95 -8.46 2.27
N VAL A 58 -5.23 -8.36 3.39
CA VAL A 58 -5.78 -7.84 4.66
C VAL A 58 -6.29 -6.42 4.49
N LEU A 59 -5.48 -5.55 3.88
CA LEU A 59 -5.84 -4.14 3.69
C LEU A 59 -7.05 -3.98 2.79
N ARG A 60 -7.17 -4.81 1.74
CA ARG A 60 -8.33 -4.77 0.86
C ARG A 60 -9.61 -5.21 1.56
N LYS A 61 -9.53 -6.31 2.32
CA LYS A 61 -10.69 -6.81 3.05
C LYS A 61 -11.19 -5.80 4.09
N GLU A 62 -10.27 -5.21 4.83
CA GLU A 62 -10.61 -4.17 5.80
C GLU A 62 -11.19 -2.93 5.11
N TYR A 63 -10.61 -2.53 4.00
CA TYR A 63 -11.09 -1.40 3.20
C TYR A 63 -12.53 -1.65 2.72
N ASP A 64 -12.83 -2.85 2.23
CA ASP A 64 -14.17 -3.21 1.76
C ASP A 64 -15.20 -3.10 2.89
N ILE A 65 -14.84 -3.51 4.10
CA ILE A 65 -15.70 -3.39 5.28
C ILE A 65 -15.96 -1.91 5.59
N ILE A 66 -14.91 -1.09 5.56
CA ILE A 66 -15.01 0.35 5.84
C ILE A 66 -15.93 1.03 4.82
N CYS A 67 -15.82 0.68 3.55
CA CYS A 67 -16.62 1.28 2.47
C CYS A 67 -18.12 1.02 2.64
N LYS A 68 -18.50 -0.01 3.37
CA LYS A 68 -19.90 -0.33 3.64
C LYS A 68 -20.50 0.49 4.78
N MET A 69 -19.67 1.20 5.54
CA MET A 69 -20.14 2.05 6.62
C MET A 69 -20.90 3.25 6.06
N PRO A 70 -22.01 3.68 6.72
CA PRO A 70 -22.80 4.81 6.21
C PRO A 70 -21.98 6.08 5.98
N LYS A 71 -21.05 6.40 6.89
CA LYS A 71 -20.21 7.59 6.77
C LYS A 71 -19.28 7.53 5.55
N ALA A 72 -18.87 6.33 5.18
CA ALA A 72 -17.95 6.13 4.07
C ALA A 72 -18.61 6.30 2.70
N LYS A 73 -19.92 6.08 2.63
CA LYS A 73 -20.64 6.12 1.35
C LYS A 73 -20.58 7.48 0.66
N LYS A 74 -20.42 8.56 1.42
CA LYS A 74 -20.38 9.92 0.89
C LYS A 74 -18.99 10.29 0.35
N VAL A 75 -17.97 9.53 0.68
CA VAL A 75 -16.58 9.85 0.34
C VAL A 75 -15.85 8.65 -0.27
N GLN A 76 -16.57 7.85 -1.05
CA GLN A 76 -16.00 6.62 -1.66
C GLN A 76 -14.80 6.91 -2.55
N ALA A 77 -14.88 7.94 -3.39
CA ALA A 77 -13.79 8.29 -4.29
C ALA A 77 -12.55 8.72 -3.52
N GLU A 78 -12.74 9.54 -2.48
CA GLU A 78 -11.64 10.02 -1.65
C GLU A 78 -11.02 8.88 -0.84
N LEU A 79 -11.83 7.96 -0.33
CA LEU A 79 -11.35 6.77 0.35
C LEU A 79 -10.49 5.91 -0.57
N TYR A 80 -10.95 5.72 -1.79
CA TYR A 80 -10.21 4.93 -2.78
C TYR A 80 -8.87 5.57 -3.11
N ASP A 81 -8.85 6.89 -3.29
CA ASP A 81 -7.62 7.62 -3.60
C ASP A 81 -6.58 7.45 -2.49
N ILE A 82 -7.02 7.55 -1.24
CA ILE A 82 -6.12 7.37 -0.08
C ILE A 82 -5.65 5.92 0.00
N TYR A 83 -6.57 4.96 -0.13
CA TYR A 83 -6.25 3.54 -0.15
C TYR A 83 -5.21 3.23 -1.21
N PHE A 84 -5.41 3.73 -2.43
CA PHE A 84 -4.51 3.51 -3.55
C PHE A 84 -3.13 4.10 -3.27
N ALA A 85 -3.08 5.34 -2.74
CA ALA A 85 -1.81 6.00 -2.44
C ALA A 85 -0.98 5.21 -1.43
N TYR A 86 -1.62 4.69 -0.38
CA TYR A 86 -0.92 3.87 0.61
C TYR A 86 -0.45 2.52 0.04
N THR A 87 -1.35 1.82 -0.66
CA THR A 87 -1.02 0.47 -1.17
C THR A 87 -0.04 0.52 -2.32
N GLU A 88 0.06 1.64 -3.04
CA GLU A 88 1.06 1.85 -4.09
C GLU A 88 2.48 1.61 -3.58
N THR A 89 2.77 2.05 -2.36
CA THR A 89 4.08 1.82 -1.73
C THR A 89 4.42 0.33 -1.67
N LEU A 90 3.44 -0.52 -1.38
CA LEU A 90 3.65 -1.97 -1.32
C LEU A 90 3.93 -2.57 -2.70
N TYR A 91 3.30 -2.03 -3.74
CA TYR A 91 3.60 -2.43 -5.11
C TYR A 91 5.00 -1.98 -5.53
N ASP A 92 5.41 -0.79 -5.14
CA ASP A 92 6.73 -0.24 -5.46
C ASP A 92 7.85 -1.10 -4.85
N ILE A 93 7.67 -1.56 -3.63
CA ILE A 93 8.63 -2.47 -2.98
C ILE A 93 8.86 -3.71 -3.84
N TYR A 94 7.79 -4.30 -4.35
CA TYR A 94 7.89 -5.48 -5.21
C TYR A 94 8.63 -5.17 -6.50
N SER A 95 8.28 -4.07 -7.16
CA SER A 95 8.94 -3.64 -8.41
C SER A 95 10.43 -3.43 -8.20
N GLN A 96 10.80 -2.77 -7.10
CA GLN A 96 12.21 -2.53 -6.76
C GLN A 96 12.97 -3.85 -6.54
N MET A 97 12.34 -4.82 -5.91
CA MET A 97 12.95 -6.14 -5.69
C MET A 97 13.16 -6.88 -7.00
N VAL A 98 12.20 -6.84 -7.91
CA VAL A 98 12.31 -7.48 -9.22
C VAL A 98 13.45 -6.83 -10.01
N ASP A 99 13.48 -5.50 -10.04
CA ASP A 99 14.52 -4.75 -10.74
C ASP A 99 15.91 -5.08 -10.20
N LYS A 100 16.06 -5.16 -8.89
CA LYS A 100 17.30 -5.50 -8.22
C LYS A 100 17.74 -6.92 -8.57
N ALA A 101 16.82 -7.87 -8.57
CA ALA A 101 17.09 -9.25 -8.93
C ALA A 101 17.55 -9.37 -10.39
N VAL A 102 16.86 -8.68 -11.31
CA VAL A 102 17.22 -8.65 -12.72
C VAL A 102 18.60 -8.05 -12.92
N ASN A 103 18.91 -6.94 -12.25
CA ASN A 103 20.22 -6.29 -12.32
C ASN A 103 21.33 -7.22 -11.81
N ASN A 104 21.08 -7.95 -10.72
CA ASN A 104 22.03 -8.90 -10.18
C ASN A 104 22.34 -10.03 -11.18
N ILE A 105 21.31 -10.52 -11.87
CA ILE A 105 21.48 -11.55 -12.90
C ILE A 105 22.30 -11.00 -14.08
N LYS A 106 22.01 -9.78 -14.53
CA LYS A 106 22.77 -9.13 -15.61
C LYS A 106 24.24 -8.95 -15.25
N ASN A 107 24.50 -8.49 -14.03
CA ASN A 107 25.87 -8.27 -13.54
C ASN A 107 26.62 -9.60 -13.45
N PHE A 108 25.97 -10.65 -12.96
CA PHE A 108 26.55 -11.98 -12.87
C PHE A 108 26.96 -12.49 -14.26
N ASN A 109 26.07 -12.36 -15.24
CA ASN A 109 26.35 -12.79 -16.61
C ASN A 109 27.50 -12.00 -17.25
N THR A 110 27.57 -10.69 -16.97
CA THR A 110 28.61 -9.81 -17.45
C THR A 110 29.96 -10.24 -16.86
N ASP A 111 30.03 -10.51 -15.56
CA ASP A 111 31.24 -10.96 -14.87
C ASP A 111 31.70 -12.32 -15.39
N GLU A 112 30.77 -13.23 -15.64
CA GLU A 112 31.05 -14.53 -16.21
C GLU A 112 31.66 -14.40 -17.61
N HIS A 113 31.14 -13.51 -18.44
CA HIS A 113 31.67 -13.23 -19.76
C HIS A 113 33.04 -12.59 -19.68
N SER A 114 33.31 -11.75 -18.69
CA SER A 114 34.60 -11.06 -18.55
C SER A 114 35.69 -11.98 -18.09
N THR A 115 35.38 -13.13 -17.50
CA THR A 115 36.36 -14.10 -17.07
C THR A 115 36.74 -15.11 -18.17
N LEU A 116 36.01 -15.08 -19.24
CA LEU A 116 36.26 -15.93 -20.40
C LEU A 116 37.19 -15.22 -21.39
#